data_d068229f36046a2d88120eef315c5606
#
_entry.id   d068229f36046a2d88120eef315c5606
#
_cell.length_a   1.000
_cell.length_b   1.000
_cell.length_c   1.000
_cell.angle_alpha   90.00
_cell.angle_beta   90.00
_cell.angle_gamma   90.00
#
_symmetry.space_group_name_H-M   'P 1'
#
loop_
_entity.id
_entity.type
_entity.pdbx_description
1 polymer ?
#
loop_
_entity_poly.entity_id
_entity_poly.type
_entity_poly.pdbx_seq_one_letter_code
_entity_poly.pdbx_strand_id
1 'polypeptide(L)'
;DFAAWCLKADVMVDAIFGIGLNTEVRGDTLTAVHMMNTCDIPVVSADIPSGVEADTGRVLGEVVRAARTVTFTLPKAGHYVGKGGLCTGVLTVADIGIPRDLVDGEDYPVQTVEGADVRLPVRPRDAHKGDFGKVYLLGGSVGYTGAPVFAAQAAVRSGAGLVTVGVPAPVWP
;
A
#
# COMPACT_ATOMS: atom_id res chain seq x y z
N ASP A 1 -13.18 -1.33 34.31
CA ASP A 1 -13.98 -2.21 33.47
C ASP A 1 -14.05 -1.65 32.05
N PHE A 2 -13.31 -2.25 31.12
CA PHE A 2 -13.20 -1.81 29.73
C PHE A 2 -14.56 -1.82 29.02
N ALA A 3 -15.37 -2.87 29.21
CA ALA A 3 -16.67 -3.01 28.59
C ALA A 3 -17.64 -1.87 28.97
N ALA A 4 -17.57 -1.41 30.22
CA ALA A 4 -18.38 -0.29 30.68
C ALA A 4 -17.99 1.05 30.02
N TRP A 5 -16.72 1.21 29.63
CA TRP A 5 -16.26 2.38 28.89
C TRP A 5 -16.67 2.31 27.42
N CYS A 6 -16.60 1.12 26.78
CA CYS A 6 -17.07 0.94 25.41
C CYS A 6 -18.52 1.38 25.20
N LEU A 7 -19.39 1.17 26.21
CA LEU A 7 -20.80 1.59 26.15
C LEU A 7 -21.01 3.13 26.20
N LYS A 8 -19.97 3.88 26.56
CA LYS A 8 -20.03 5.34 26.77
C LYS A 8 -19.17 6.13 25.78
N ALA A 9 -18.26 5.46 25.09
CA ALA A 9 -17.33 6.10 24.19
C ALA A 9 -17.89 6.18 22.78
N ASP A 10 -17.67 7.30 22.12
CA ASP A 10 -17.98 7.49 20.69
C ASP A 10 -16.82 7.09 19.78
N VAL A 11 -15.59 7.00 20.36
CA VAL A 11 -14.36 6.63 19.66
C VAL A 11 -13.39 5.97 20.63
N MET A 12 -12.64 5.00 20.14
CA MET A 12 -11.48 4.43 20.86
C MET A 12 -10.16 4.89 20.24
N VAL A 13 -9.16 5.06 21.08
CA VAL A 13 -7.79 5.31 20.63
C VAL A 13 -6.93 4.09 20.97
N ASP A 14 -6.34 3.51 19.94
CA ASP A 14 -5.34 2.47 20.03
C ASP A 14 -3.95 3.13 20.05
N ALA A 15 -3.28 3.04 21.20
CA ALA A 15 -1.92 3.51 21.41
C ALA A 15 -1.10 2.49 22.22
N ILE A 16 -1.37 1.18 21.97
CA ILE A 16 -0.74 0.10 22.75
C ILE A 16 0.66 -0.18 22.21
N PHE A 17 0.80 -0.37 20.89
CA PHE A 17 2.07 -0.62 20.23
C PHE A 17 2.27 0.31 19.04
N GLY A 18 3.52 0.75 18.83
CA GLY A 18 4.00 1.46 17.66
C GLY A 18 4.97 0.61 16.84
N ILE A 19 5.94 1.26 16.20
CA ILE A 19 6.93 0.63 15.32
C ILE A 19 7.84 -0.42 15.98
N GLY A 20 7.90 -0.46 17.30
CA GLY A 20 8.77 -1.39 18.05
C GLY A 20 8.21 -2.81 18.20
N LEU A 21 7.01 -3.10 17.68
CA LEU A 21 6.42 -4.42 17.82
C LEU A 21 7.15 -5.44 16.93
N ASN A 22 7.75 -6.46 17.57
CA ASN A 22 8.52 -7.52 16.90
C ASN A 22 8.16 -8.93 17.37
N THR A 23 7.19 -9.06 18.27
CA THR A 23 6.72 -10.32 18.83
C THR A 23 5.21 -10.39 18.80
N GLU A 24 4.64 -11.59 18.84
CA GLU A 24 3.19 -11.76 18.87
C GLU A 24 2.55 -11.07 20.07
N VAL A 25 1.44 -10.41 19.81
CA VAL A 25 0.57 -9.84 20.84
C VAL A 25 -0.03 -10.95 21.69
N ARG A 26 0.14 -10.88 23.03
CA ARG A 26 -0.28 -11.92 23.97
C ARG A 26 -0.82 -11.31 25.25
N GLY A 27 -1.43 -12.16 26.09
CA GLY A 27 -1.91 -11.76 27.42
C GLY A 27 -2.96 -10.66 27.40
N ASP A 28 -2.83 -9.71 28.32
CA ASP A 28 -3.82 -8.62 28.49
C ASP A 28 -3.93 -7.72 27.27
N THR A 29 -2.83 -7.51 26.55
CA THR A 29 -2.85 -6.73 25.31
C THR A 29 -3.61 -7.41 24.18
N LEU A 30 -3.51 -8.75 24.06
CA LEU A 30 -4.33 -9.54 23.14
C LEU A 30 -5.81 -9.38 23.49
N THR A 31 -6.15 -9.44 24.78
CA THR A 31 -7.53 -9.24 25.25
C THR A 31 -8.03 -7.83 24.89
N ALA A 32 -7.20 -6.81 25.08
CA ALA A 32 -7.55 -5.44 24.75
C ALA A 32 -7.80 -5.25 23.24
N VAL A 33 -6.91 -5.77 22.39
CA VAL A 33 -7.09 -5.75 20.91
C VAL A 33 -8.37 -6.46 20.50
N HIS A 34 -8.62 -7.65 21.07
CA HIS A 34 -9.85 -8.38 20.80
C HIS A 34 -11.10 -7.57 21.18
N MET A 35 -11.11 -6.94 22.34
CA MET A 35 -12.19 -6.10 22.79
C MET A 35 -12.40 -4.87 21.90
N MET A 36 -11.32 -4.20 21.47
CA MET A 36 -11.40 -3.10 20.51
C MET A 36 -12.07 -3.52 19.19
N ASN A 37 -11.74 -4.71 18.70
CA ASN A 37 -12.31 -5.24 17.46
C ASN A 37 -13.76 -5.70 17.58
N THR A 38 -14.25 -5.98 18.78
CA THR A 38 -15.61 -6.48 19.03
C THR A 38 -16.58 -5.39 19.46
N CYS A 39 -16.09 -4.24 19.90
CA CYS A 39 -16.94 -3.08 20.18
C CYS A 39 -17.35 -2.40 18.87
N ASP A 40 -18.63 -2.03 18.77
CA ASP A 40 -19.17 -1.34 17.58
C ASP A 40 -18.94 0.17 17.64
N ILE A 41 -17.67 0.56 17.90
CA ILE A 41 -17.24 1.96 17.89
C ILE A 41 -15.95 2.09 17.08
N PRO A 42 -15.75 3.22 16.36
CA PRO A 42 -14.57 3.40 15.52
C PRO A 42 -13.30 3.48 16.36
N VAL A 43 -12.26 2.82 15.88
CA VAL A 43 -10.91 2.86 16.49
C VAL A 43 -10.01 3.77 15.66
N VAL A 44 -9.31 4.68 16.33
CA VAL A 44 -8.22 5.48 15.75
C VAL A 44 -6.90 4.97 16.31
N SER A 45 -6.03 4.44 15.45
CA SER A 45 -4.70 3.98 15.87
C SER A 45 -3.69 5.11 15.78
N ALA A 46 -2.90 5.26 16.85
CA ALA A 46 -1.76 6.14 16.90
C ALA A 46 -0.54 5.41 16.31
N ASP A 47 0.10 6.04 15.35
CA ASP A 47 1.26 5.59 14.59
C ASP A 47 0.98 4.39 13.67
N ILE A 48 0.67 3.22 14.20
CA ILE A 48 0.36 2.00 13.44
C ILE A 48 -0.64 1.15 14.23
N PRO A 49 -1.58 0.44 13.58
CA PRO A 49 -2.50 -0.42 14.30
C PRO A 49 -1.76 -1.48 15.12
N SER A 50 -2.08 -1.55 16.42
CA SER A 50 -1.45 -2.51 17.32
C SER A 50 -1.64 -3.94 16.82
N GLY A 51 -0.53 -4.66 16.68
CA GLY A 51 -0.47 -6.00 16.08
C GLY A 51 0.15 -6.03 14.68
N VAL A 52 0.39 -4.87 14.04
CA VAL A 52 1.08 -4.79 12.74
C VAL A 52 2.59 -4.58 12.96
N GLU A 53 3.40 -5.37 12.27
CA GLU A 53 4.84 -5.13 12.14
C GLU A 53 5.07 -4.01 11.11
N ALA A 54 5.77 -2.96 11.50
CA ALA A 54 5.86 -1.72 10.75
C ALA A 54 6.56 -1.87 9.38
N ASP A 55 7.57 -2.73 9.28
CA ASP A 55 8.41 -2.85 8.08
C ASP A 55 7.79 -3.79 7.02
N THR A 56 7.01 -4.79 7.42
CA THR A 56 6.54 -5.85 6.53
C THR A 56 5.02 -5.93 6.40
N GLY A 57 4.27 -5.28 7.28
CA GLY A 57 2.81 -5.39 7.34
C GLY A 57 2.31 -6.77 7.78
N ARG A 58 3.18 -7.59 8.36
CA ARG A 58 2.73 -8.86 8.98
C ARG A 58 1.90 -8.57 10.21
N VAL A 59 0.90 -9.40 10.43
CA VAL A 59 0.12 -9.41 11.66
C VAL A 59 0.77 -10.36 12.66
N LEU A 60 1.10 -9.84 13.83
CA LEU A 60 1.75 -10.58 14.93
C LEU A 60 0.72 -10.94 16.01
N GLY A 61 0.01 -12.02 15.81
CA GLY A 61 -1.11 -12.44 16.62
C GLY A 61 -2.44 -11.83 16.17
N GLU A 62 -3.12 -11.09 17.02
CA GLU A 62 -4.31 -10.30 16.67
C GLU A 62 -3.93 -8.85 16.39
N VAL A 63 -4.71 -8.16 15.56
CA VAL A 63 -4.45 -6.80 15.11
C VAL A 63 -5.67 -5.92 15.29
N VAL A 64 -5.49 -4.67 15.71
CA VAL A 64 -6.55 -3.66 15.74
C VAL A 64 -6.98 -3.32 14.31
N ARG A 65 -8.30 -3.35 14.08
CA ARG A 65 -8.91 -2.93 12.81
C ARG A 65 -9.29 -1.45 12.91
N ALA A 66 -8.34 -0.59 12.59
CA ALA A 66 -8.55 0.84 12.70
C ALA A 66 -9.49 1.38 11.62
N ALA A 67 -10.40 2.26 12.01
CA ALA A 67 -11.15 3.09 11.07
C ALA A 67 -10.25 4.18 10.47
N ARG A 68 -9.28 4.65 11.26
CA ARG A 68 -8.27 5.64 10.87
C ARG A 68 -6.97 5.37 11.62
N THR A 69 -5.86 5.60 10.94
CA THR A 69 -4.52 5.62 11.56
C THR A 69 -3.89 6.98 11.36
N VAL A 70 -3.37 7.57 12.43
CA VAL A 70 -2.57 8.79 12.39
C VAL A 70 -1.13 8.41 12.65
N THR A 71 -0.32 8.39 11.61
CA THR A 71 1.11 8.08 11.72
C THR A 71 1.96 9.34 11.79
N PHE A 72 3.15 9.24 12.33
CA PHE A 72 4.00 10.38 12.62
C PHE A 72 5.11 10.50 11.57
N THR A 73 5.30 11.72 11.06
CA THR A 73 6.34 12.15 10.12
C THR A 73 6.31 11.46 8.77
N LEU A 74 6.41 10.13 8.74
CA LEU A 74 6.41 9.31 7.53
C LEU A 74 5.50 8.09 7.69
N PRO A 75 4.85 7.64 6.62
CA PRO A 75 4.16 6.37 6.63
C PRO A 75 5.19 5.22 6.71
N LYS A 76 4.77 4.10 7.27
CA LYS A 76 5.56 2.87 7.36
C LYS A 76 5.10 1.90 6.27
N ALA A 77 5.98 1.02 5.80
CA ALA A 77 5.62 0.02 4.79
C ALA A 77 4.40 -0.81 5.23
N GLY A 78 4.31 -1.14 6.52
CA GLY A 78 3.21 -1.89 7.10
C GLY A 78 1.82 -1.26 6.96
N HIS A 79 1.72 0.04 6.68
CA HIS A 79 0.44 0.70 6.39
C HIS A 79 -0.12 0.34 5.00
N TYR A 80 0.72 -0.13 4.08
CA TYR A 80 0.35 -0.34 2.68
C TYR A 80 0.44 -1.80 2.25
N VAL A 81 1.31 -2.58 2.89
CA VAL A 81 1.59 -3.96 2.45
C VAL A 81 1.08 -4.99 3.46
N GLY A 82 0.97 -6.23 3.01
CA GLY A 82 0.55 -7.33 3.85
C GLY A 82 -0.88 -7.22 4.38
N LYS A 83 -1.17 -7.96 5.45
CA LYS A 83 -2.46 -7.88 6.14
C LYS A 83 -2.61 -6.61 6.97
N GLY A 84 -1.50 -6.00 7.38
CA GLY A 84 -1.46 -4.75 8.13
C GLY A 84 -2.09 -3.60 7.36
N GLY A 85 -1.82 -3.50 6.05
CA GLY A 85 -2.43 -2.52 5.18
C GLY A 85 -3.96 -2.55 5.13
N LEU A 86 -4.55 -3.74 5.32
CA LEU A 86 -6.00 -3.92 5.39
C LEU A 86 -6.62 -3.46 6.72
N CYS A 87 -5.78 -3.27 7.74
CA CYS A 87 -6.20 -2.88 9.09
C CYS A 87 -5.95 -1.40 9.39
N THR A 88 -5.28 -0.68 8.50
CA THR A 88 -4.85 0.73 8.67
C THR A 88 -6.03 1.72 8.59
N GLY A 89 -7.08 1.38 7.85
CA GLY A 89 -8.17 2.31 7.58
C GLY A 89 -7.70 3.55 6.80
N VAL A 90 -8.26 4.71 7.09
CA VAL A 90 -7.83 5.97 6.46
C VAL A 90 -6.54 6.45 7.10
N LEU A 91 -5.44 6.41 6.35
CA LEU A 91 -4.12 6.87 6.83
C LEU A 91 -4.01 8.39 6.75
N THR A 92 -3.52 8.99 7.83
CA THR A 92 -3.14 10.41 7.90
C THR A 92 -1.72 10.51 8.44
N VAL A 93 -0.87 11.27 7.77
CA VAL A 93 0.50 11.54 8.23
C VAL A 93 0.49 12.87 8.98
N ALA A 94 0.85 12.84 10.26
CA ALA A 94 0.96 14.02 11.10
C ALA A 94 2.42 14.48 11.18
N ASP A 95 2.63 15.78 10.98
CA ASP A 95 3.91 16.41 11.23
C ASP A 95 4.07 16.60 12.75
N ILE A 96 5.17 16.08 13.30
CA ILE A 96 5.51 16.19 14.73
C ILE A 96 6.74 17.07 14.96
N GLY A 97 7.14 17.88 13.97
CA GLY A 97 8.23 18.85 14.08
C GLY A 97 9.62 18.26 13.85
N ILE A 98 9.76 17.12 13.18
CA ILE A 98 11.08 16.64 12.74
C ILE A 98 11.57 17.55 11.60
N PRO A 99 12.80 18.10 11.68
CA PRO A 99 13.36 18.94 10.65
C PRO A 99 13.33 18.28 9.26
N ARG A 100 12.89 19.03 8.26
CA ARG A 100 12.72 18.52 6.88
C ARG A 100 14.03 18.06 6.25
N ASP A 101 15.14 18.72 6.54
CA ASP A 101 16.46 18.34 6.08
C ASP A 101 16.89 16.94 6.54
N LEU A 102 16.46 16.50 7.72
CA LEU A 102 16.68 15.14 8.19
C LEU A 102 15.78 14.12 7.48
N VAL A 103 14.57 14.50 7.15
CA VAL A 103 13.63 13.61 6.45
C VAL A 103 14.00 13.50 4.97
N ASP A 104 14.24 14.63 4.30
CA ASP A 104 14.47 14.68 2.85
C ASP A 104 15.90 14.24 2.46
N GLY A 105 16.83 14.20 3.42
CA GLY A 105 18.21 13.78 3.23
C GLY A 105 18.44 12.26 3.23
N GLU A 106 17.43 11.48 3.58
CA GLU A 106 17.55 10.02 3.66
C GLU A 106 17.14 9.35 2.34
N ASP A 107 17.84 8.27 1.99
CA ASP A 107 17.51 7.42 0.83
C ASP A 107 16.59 6.27 1.29
N TYR A 108 15.29 6.48 1.20
CA TYR A 108 14.32 5.49 1.61
C TYR A 108 14.17 4.37 0.57
N PRO A 109 14.32 3.10 0.98
CA PRO A 109 14.25 1.96 0.05
C PRO A 109 12.83 1.70 -0.47
N VAL A 110 11.81 2.27 0.16
CA VAL A 110 10.40 2.14 -0.24
C VAL A 110 9.80 3.53 -0.33
N GLN A 111 9.14 3.80 -1.44
CA GLN A 111 8.49 5.08 -1.70
C GLN A 111 7.06 4.84 -2.21
N THR A 112 6.16 5.77 -1.93
CA THR A 112 4.82 5.79 -2.52
C THR A 112 4.87 6.58 -3.83
N VAL A 113 4.09 6.12 -4.83
CA VAL A 113 3.89 6.87 -6.07
C VAL A 113 2.65 7.75 -5.92
N GLU A 114 2.85 9.05 -6.05
CA GLU A 114 1.79 10.04 -5.96
C GLU A 114 1.46 10.63 -7.35
N GLY A 115 0.35 11.35 -7.44
CA GLY A 115 -0.06 11.98 -8.70
C GLY A 115 0.98 12.94 -9.27
N ALA A 116 1.79 13.58 -8.42
CA ALA A 116 2.88 14.47 -8.82
C ALA A 116 4.07 13.74 -9.46
N ASP A 117 4.23 12.44 -9.17
CA ASP A 117 5.30 11.61 -9.72
C ASP A 117 4.97 11.11 -11.13
N VAL A 118 3.68 11.10 -11.48
CA VAL A 118 3.20 10.66 -12.79
C VAL A 118 3.48 11.77 -13.82
N ARG A 119 4.56 11.62 -14.58
CA ARG A 119 4.94 12.53 -15.65
C ARG A 119 4.81 11.85 -17.00
N LEU A 120 3.94 12.37 -17.84
CA LEU A 120 3.88 11.93 -19.23
C LEU A 120 4.93 12.70 -20.05
N PRO A 121 5.68 12.01 -20.94
CA PRO A 121 6.64 12.68 -21.81
C PRO A 121 5.92 13.64 -22.77
N VAL A 122 6.54 14.78 -23.03
CA VAL A 122 6.06 15.74 -24.01
C VAL A 122 6.16 15.11 -25.41
N ARG A 123 5.09 15.20 -26.21
CA ARG A 123 5.05 14.72 -27.59
C ARG A 123 5.11 15.90 -28.55
N PRO A 124 6.23 16.13 -29.25
CA PRO A 124 6.32 17.13 -30.29
C PRO A 124 5.31 16.87 -31.42
N ARG A 125 4.83 17.94 -32.06
CA ARG A 125 3.80 17.81 -33.13
C ARG A 125 4.32 17.17 -34.39
N ASP A 126 5.62 17.27 -34.64
CA ASP A 126 6.36 16.71 -35.78
C ASP A 126 6.95 15.33 -35.51
N ALA A 127 6.69 14.77 -34.34
CA ALA A 127 7.17 13.46 -33.97
C ALA A 127 6.46 12.33 -34.71
N HIS A 128 7.18 11.27 -34.99
CA HIS A 128 6.67 10.07 -35.67
C HIS A 128 6.76 8.82 -34.74
N LYS A 129 6.14 7.72 -35.13
CA LYS A 129 6.08 6.51 -34.33
C LYS A 129 7.44 5.97 -33.87
N GLY A 130 8.51 6.22 -34.63
CA GLY A 130 9.86 5.78 -34.28
C GLY A 130 10.46 6.48 -33.07
N ASP A 131 10.00 7.72 -32.79
CA ASP A 131 10.52 8.54 -31.68
C ASP A 131 10.01 8.07 -30.30
N PHE A 132 8.96 7.27 -30.31
CA PHE A 132 8.33 6.77 -29.07
C PHE A 132 8.69 5.33 -28.73
N GLY A 133 9.80 4.85 -29.27
CA GLY A 133 10.37 3.57 -28.94
C GLY A 133 9.65 2.36 -29.52
N LYS A 134 10.27 1.21 -29.33
CA LYS A 134 9.78 -0.10 -29.78
C LYS A 134 9.66 -1.01 -28.57
N VAL A 135 8.50 -1.65 -28.42
CA VAL A 135 8.25 -2.64 -27.36
C VAL A 135 8.13 -4.02 -28.01
N TYR A 136 8.84 -4.98 -27.45
CA TYR A 136 8.71 -6.37 -27.81
C TYR A 136 8.14 -7.15 -26.63
N LEU A 137 7.01 -7.80 -26.83
CA LEU A 137 6.30 -8.57 -25.81
C LEU A 137 6.40 -10.04 -26.16
N LEU A 138 6.83 -10.85 -25.19
CA LEU A 138 6.80 -12.30 -25.28
C LEU A 138 5.75 -12.82 -24.32
N GLY A 139 4.78 -13.58 -24.81
CA GLY A 139 3.72 -14.11 -23.94
C GLY A 139 2.70 -14.94 -24.67
N GLY A 140 1.75 -15.48 -23.91
CA GLY A 140 0.70 -16.35 -24.40
C GLY A 140 1.07 -17.84 -24.32
N SER A 141 0.03 -18.65 -24.18
CA SER A 141 0.09 -20.09 -24.27
C SER A 141 -1.25 -20.61 -24.77
N VAL A 142 -1.30 -21.90 -25.11
CA VAL A 142 -2.59 -22.53 -25.49
C VAL A 142 -3.59 -22.33 -24.34
N GLY A 143 -4.77 -21.80 -24.67
CA GLY A 143 -5.82 -21.44 -23.71
C GLY A 143 -5.66 -20.03 -23.07
N TYR A 144 -4.51 -19.35 -23.22
CA TYR A 144 -4.24 -18.03 -22.65
C TYR A 144 -3.76 -17.04 -23.72
N THR A 145 -4.56 -16.86 -24.77
CA THR A 145 -4.24 -16.01 -25.91
C THR A 145 -4.56 -14.52 -25.68
N GLY A 146 -5.44 -14.22 -24.72
CA GLY A 146 -5.89 -12.86 -24.44
C GLY A 146 -4.83 -11.98 -23.78
N ALA A 147 -3.98 -12.55 -22.92
CA ALA A 147 -2.98 -11.78 -22.16
C ALA A 147 -2.01 -10.99 -23.04
N PRO A 148 -1.35 -11.58 -24.07
CA PRO A 148 -0.49 -10.81 -24.97
C PRO A 148 -1.22 -9.75 -25.78
N VAL A 149 -2.49 -9.99 -26.13
CA VAL A 149 -3.33 -8.99 -26.82
C VAL A 149 -3.58 -7.77 -25.92
N PHE A 150 -4.00 -8.01 -24.67
CA PHE A 150 -4.20 -6.92 -23.71
C PHE A 150 -2.92 -6.15 -23.42
N ALA A 151 -1.80 -6.86 -23.23
CA ALA A 151 -0.51 -6.22 -23.02
C ALA A 151 -0.09 -5.35 -24.21
N ALA A 152 -0.28 -5.82 -25.45
CA ALA A 152 0.02 -5.04 -26.64
C ALA A 152 -0.88 -3.81 -26.76
N GLN A 153 -2.17 -3.95 -26.52
CA GLN A 153 -3.11 -2.82 -26.53
C GLN A 153 -2.77 -1.79 -25.45
N ALA A 154 -2.41 -2.24 -24.23
CA ALA A 154 -1.98 -1.37 -23.16
C ALA A 154 -0.72 -0.60 -23.55
N ALA A 155 0.31 -1.26 -24.10
CA ALA A 155 1.54 -0.63 -24.54
C ALA A 155 1.28 0.46 -25.60
N VAL A 156 0.45 0.16 -26.62
CA VAL A 156 0.08 1.16 -27.65
C VAL A 156 -0.67 2.34 -27.03
N ARG A 157 -1.65 2.08 -26.17
CA ARG A 157 -2.44 3.13 -25.48
C ARG A 157 -1.60 3.97 -24.52
N SER A 158 -0.56 3.37 -23.90
CA SER A 158 0.40 4.09 -23.06
C SER A 158 1.40 4.91 -23.89
N GLY A 159 1.39 4.77 -25.22
CA GLY A 159 2.13 5.64 -26.12
C GLY A 159 3.37 5.03 -26.76
N ALA A 160 3.57 3.73 -26.68
CA ALA A 160 4.64 3.07 -27.43
C ALA A 160 4.46 3.29 -28.94
N GLY A 161 5.58 3.60 -29.63
CA GLY A 161 5.55 3.90 -31.05
C GLY A 161 5.31 2.67 -31.93
N LEU A 162 5.94 1.54 -31.56
CA LEU A 162 5.79 0.25 -32.24
C LEU A 162 5.70 -0.85 -31.16
N VAL A 163 4.76 -1.78 -31.34
CA VAL A 163 4.63 -2.95 -30.47
C VAL A 163 4.65 -4.21 -31.31
N THR A 164 5.55 -5.12 -30.97
CA THR A 164 5.63 -6.46 -31.58
C THR A 164 5.35 -7.49 -30.52
N VAL A 165 4.52 -8.47 -30.84
CA VAL A 165 4.17 -9.57 -29.94
C VAL A 165 4.73 -10.87 -30.49
N GLY A 166 5.58 -11.53 -29.70
CA GLY A 166 6.03 -12.89 -29.92
C GLY A 166 5.15 -13.87 -29.13
N VAL A 167 4.58 -14.83 -29.81
CA VAL A 167 3.76 -15.89 -29.19
C VAL A 167 4.30 -17.25 -29.61
N PRO A 168 4.08 -18.32 -28.82
CA PRO A 168 4.40 -19.70 -29.20
C PRO A 168 3.66 -20.09 -30.48
N ALA A 169 4.32 -20.86 -31.38
CA ALA A 169 3.74 -21.27 -32.67
C ALA A 169 2.32 -21.88 -32.58
N PRO A 170 1.98 -22.71 -31.57
CA PRO A 170 0.62 -23.26 -31.45
C PRO A 170 -0.47 -22.21 -31.14
N VAL A 171 -0.08 -20.97 -30.77
CA VAL A 171 -1.01 -19.89 -30.41
C VAL A 171 -1.19 -18.89 -31.58
N TRP A 172 -0.31 -18.96 -32.56
CA TRP A 172 -0.42 -18.16 -33.79
C TRP A 172 -1.58 -18.69 -34.64
N PRO A 173 -2.52 -17.84 -35.11
CA PRO A 173 -3.61 -18.25 -35.99
C PRO A 173 -3.15 -18.75 -37.37
#